data_4dc05cfe8e1ad1dc733a8c5eddfcc599
#
_entry.id   4dc05cfe8e1ad1dc733a8c5eddfcc599
#
_cell.length_a   1.000
_cell.length_b   1.000
_cell.length_c   1.000
_cell.angle_alpha   90.00
_cell.angle_beta   90.00
_cell.angle_gamma   90.00
#
_symmetry.space_group_name_H-M   'P 1'
#
loop_
_entity.id
_entity.type
_entity.pdbx_description
1 polymer ?
#
loop_
_entity_poly.entity_id
_entity_poly.type
_entity_poly.pdbx_seq_one_letter_code
_entity_poly.pdbx_strand_id
1 'polypeptide(L)'
;MAKRYLLDFVKPLVELEKQIEQIKELARDSEVDVSQQLLQLETLAARRREEIFKSLTPAQKIQVARHPQRPSTLDFVQMFCDDWIELHGDRNGSDDMALIGGIGSINNRPVMMLGHQKGRDTKENVVRNFGMAKPGGYRKALRLMQHAN
;
A
#
# COMPACT_ATOMS: atom_id res chain seq x y z
N MET A 1 11.17 -13.17 9.57
CA MET A 1 11.22 -12.27 8.39
C MET A 1 10.05 -12.59 7.47
N ALA A 2 9.18 -11.65 7.19
CA ALA A 2 8.06 -11.84 6.27
C ALA A 2 8.62 -12.12 4.86
N LYS A 3 8.16 -13.20 4.23
CA LYS A 3 8.57 -13.59 2.89
C LYS A 3 8.17 -12.47 1.93
N ARG A 4 9.14 -11.76 1.36
CA ARG A 4 8.90 -10.66 0.41
C ARG A 4 8.21 -11.24 -0.82
N TYR A 5 6.96 -10.89 -1.05
CA TYR A 5 6.23 -11.32 -2.24
C TYR A 5 6.83 -10.60 -3.44
N LEU A 6 7.34 -11.36 -4.40
CA LEU A 6 8.06 -10.81 -5.54
C LEU A 6 7.33 -11.19 -6.84
N LEU A 7 6.95 -10.19 -7.61
CA LEU A 7 6.36 -10.39 -8.94
C LEU A 7 7.47 -10.81 -9.94
N ASP A 8 7.21 -11.79 -10.78
CA ASP A 8 8.22 -12.37 -11.67
C ASP A 8 8.88 -11.34 -12.59
N PHE A 9 8.11 -10.42 -13.14
CA PHE A 9 8.61 -9.37 -14.03
C PHE A 9 9.44 -8.28 -13.34
N VAL A 10 9.43 -8.24 -12.00
CA VAL A 10 10.23 -7.30 -11.19
C VAL A 10 11.53 -7.95 -10.69
N LYS A 11 11.66 -9.26 -10.77
CA LYS A 11 12.85 -9.99 -10.28
C LYS A 11 14.19 -9.42 -10.77
N PRO A 12 14.36 -9.11 -12.08
CA PRO A 12 15.63 -8.55 -12.56
C PRO A 12 15.98 -7.20 -11.95
N LEU A 13 14.97 -6.37 -11.64
CA LEU A 13 15.16 -5.10 -10.96
C LEU A 13 15.60 -5.31 -9.50
N VAL A 14 14.98 -6.25 -8.80
CA VAL A 14 15.32 -6.56 -7.40
C VAL A 14 16.71 -7.16 -7.27
N GLU A 15 17.16 -7.95 -8.26
CA GLU A 15 18.53 -8.46 -8.31
C GLU A 15 19.55 -7.32 -8.46
N LEU A 16 19.26 -6.36 -9.33
CA LEU A 16 20.09 -5.18 -9.50
C LEU A 16 20.12 -4.29 -8.22
N GLU A 17 18.96 -4.10 -7.58
CA GLU A 17 18.88 -3.36 -6.30
C GLU A 17 19.69 -4.05 -5.18
N LYS A 18 19.70 -5.38 -5.14
CA LYS A 18 20.55 -6.14 -4.20
C LYS A 18 22.04 -5.96 -4.47
N GLN A 19 22.45 -5.95 -5.73
CA GLN A 19 23.85 -5.68 -6.09
C GLN A 19 24.29 -4.27 -5.66
N ILE A 20 23.43 -3.27 -5.87
CA ILE A 20 23.66 -1.91 -5.41
C ILE A 20 23.86 -1.87 -3.88
N GLU A 21 22.99 -2.55 -3.12
CA GLU A 21 23.09 -2.59 -1.66
C GLU A 21 24.37 -3.29 -1.19
N GLN A 22 24.73 -4.41 -1.81
CA GLN A 22 26.00 -5.12 -1.52
C GLN A 22 27.23 -4.25 -1.76
N ILE A 23 27.25 -3.48 -2.86
CA ILE A 23 28.35 -2.56 -3.15
C ILE A 23 28.39 -1.43 -2.11
N LYS A 24 27.23 -0.91 -1.69
CA LYS A 24 27.16 0.11 -0.62
C LYS A 24 27.67 -0.41 0.71
N GLU A 25 27.35 -1.64 1.07
CA GLU A 25 27.85 -2.28 2.30
C GLU A 25 29.36 -2.48 2.22
N LEU A 26 29.88 -3.03 1.13
CA LEU A 26 31.33 -3.21 0.93
C LEU A 26 32.11 -1.88 0.94
N ALA A 27 31.52 -0.82 0.39
CA ALA A 27 32.14 0.50 0.39
C ALA A 27 32.18 1.16 1.77
N ARG A 28 31.28 0.79 2.69
CA ARG A 28 31.31 1.26 4.08
C ARG A 28 32.45 0.63 4.87
N ASP A 29 32.82 -0.61 4.53
CA ASP A 29 33.82 -1.39 5.23
C ASP A 29 35.24 -1.23 4.62
N SER A 30 35.35 -0.62 3.46
CA SER A 30 36.60 -0.40 2.72
C SER A 30 36.71 1.05 2.26
N GLU A 31 37.94 1.64 2.33
CA GLU A 31 38.19 3.01 1.84
C GLU A 31 38.20 3.16 0.31
N VAL A 32 37.51 2.28 -0.39
CA VAL A 32 37.47 2.30 -1.86
C VAL A 32 36.33 3.21 -2.34
N ASP A 33 36.70 4.19 -3.17
CA ASP A 33 35.69 5.06 -3.83
C ASP A 33 34.95 4.30 -4.95
N VAL A 34 33.72 3.94 -4.68
CA VAL A 34 32.80 3.26 -5.61
C VAL A 34 31.70 4.20 -6.14
N SER A 35 31.80 5.49 -5.88
CA SER A 35 30.74 6.49 -6.17
C SER A 35 30.30 6.47 -7.62
N GLN A 36 31.25 6.41 -8.57
CA GLN A 36 30.94 6.39 -9.99
C GLN A 36 30.24 5.10 -10.41
N GLN A 37 30.65 3.95 -9.88
CA GLN A 37 30.04 2.66 -10.18
C GLN A 37 28.61 2.58 -9.60
N LEU A 38 28.39 3.08 -8.39
CA LEU A 38 27.07 3.18 -7.77
C LEU A 38 26.13 4.05 -8.59
N LEU A 39 26.58 5.22 -9.04
CA LEU A 39 25.78 6.13 -9.86
C LEU A 39 25.33 5.47 -11.18
N GLN A 40 26.22 4.73 -11.83
CA GLN A 40 25.88 3.99 -13.06
C GLN A 40 24.83 2.92 -12.80
N LEU A 41 24.97 2.13 -11.75
CA LEU A 41 24.02 1.07 -11.38
C LEU A 41 22.67 1.65 -10.94
N GLU A 42 22.63 2.72 -10.17
CA GLU A 42 21.40 3.39 -9.77
C GLU A 42 20.67 3.99 -11.00
N THR A 43 21.40 4.59 -11.92
CA THR A 43 20.85 5.10 -13.19
C THR A 43 20.25 3.96 -14.02
N LEU A 44 20.96 2.83 -14.12
CA LEU A 44 20.48 1.64 -14.81
C LEU A 44 19.22 1.08 -14.14
N ALA A 45 19.19 0.99 -12.82
CA ALA A 45 18.03 0.51 -12.06
C ALA A 45 16.80 1.42 -12.26
N ALA A 46 17.01 2.74 -12.24
CA ALA A 46 15.94 3.71 -12.51
C ALA A 46 15.36 3.57 -13.92
N ARG A 47 16.22 3.45 -14.92
CA ARG A 47 15.80 3.23 -16.32
C ARG A 47 15.05 1.91 -16.49
N ARG A 48 15.56 0.82 -15.91
CA ARG A 48 14.89 -0.49 -15.96
C ARG A 48 13.53 -0.48 -15.26
N ARG A 49 13.43 0.21 -14.14
CA ARG A 49 12.15 0.41 -13.46
C ARG A 49 11.14 1.11 -14.37
N GLU A 50 11.54 2.20 -15.00
CA GLU A 50 10.69 2.95 -15.92
C GLU A 50 10.23 2.09 -17.11
N GLU A 51 11.14 1.36 -17.75
CA GLU A 51 10.85 0.46 -18.86
C GLU A 51 9.81 -0.61 -18.46
N ILE A 52 10.02 -1.28 -17.31
CA ILE A 52 9.11 -2.32 -16.82
C ILE A 52 7.71 -1.74 -16.57
N PHE A 53 7.62 -0.62 -15.84
CA PHE A 53 6.33 -0.07 -15.45
C PHE A 53 5.58 0.65 -16.60
N LYS A 54 6.27 1.12 -17.63
CA LYS A 54 5.65 1.64 -18.87
C LYS A 54 5.02 0.54 -19.73
N SER A 55 5.60 -0.65 -19.73
CA SER A 55 5.22 -1.74 -20.65
C SER A 55 4.40 -2.86 -20.00
N LEU A 56 3.81 -2.62 -18.83
CA LEU A 56 3.01 -3.61 -18.12
C LEU A 56 1.80 -4.06 -18.95
N THR A 57 1.64 -5.37 -19.09
CA THR A 57 0.41 -5.96 -19.63
C THR A 57 -0.78 -5.72 -18.68
N PRO A 58 -2.03 -5.82 -19.15
CA PRO A 58 -3.21 -5.71 -18.28
C PRO A 58 -3.17 -6.67 -17.08
N ALA A 59 -2.73 -7.91 -17.29
CA ALA A 59 -2.57 -8.90 -16.21
C ALA A 59 -1.52 -8.47 -15.17
N GLN A 60 -0.38 -7.96 -15.60
CA GLN A 60 0.65 -7.44 -14.71
C GLN A 60 0.19 -6.20 -13.93
N LYS A 61 -0.60 -5.31 -14.54
CA LYS A 61 -1.22 -4.18 -13.84
C LYS A 61 -2.13 -4.65 -12.70
N ILE A 62 -2.91 -5.71 -12.93
CA ILE A 62 -3.75 -6.31 -11.89
C ILE A 62 -2.87 -6.91 -10.77
N GLN A 63 -1.77 -7.59 -11.11
CA GLN A 63 -0.84 -8.14 -10.12
C GLN A 63 -0.23 -7.04 -9.25
N VAL A 64 0.21 -5.92 -9.83
CA VAL A 64 0.70 -4.75 -9.08
C VAL A 64 -0.40 -4.16 -8.20
N ALA A 65 -1.61 -3.97 -8.75
CA ALA A 65 -2.74 -3.41 -7.99
C ALA A 65 -3.16 -4.28 -6.80
N ARG A 66 -2.96 -5.59 -6.90
CA ARG A 66 -3.30 -6.58 -5.88
C ARG A 66 -2.10 -7.08 -5.07
N HIS A 67 -0.98 -6.38 -5.12
CA HIS A 67 0.21 -6.79 -4.40
C HIS A 67 -0.05 -6.87 -2.88
N PRO A 68 0.32 -7.99 -2.20
CA PRO A 68 0.00 -8.19 -0.78
C PRO A 68 0.60 -7.14 0.16
N GLN A 69 1.72 -6.53 -0.23
CA GLN A 69 2.40 -5.49 0.55
C GLN A 69 1.94 -4.06 0.17
N ARG A 70 0.91 -3.93 -0.66
CA ARG A 70 0.37 -2.61 -0.99
C ARG A 70 -0.35 -2.04 0.23
N PRO A 71 -0.15 -0.75 0.55
CA PRO A 71 -0.87 -0.11 1.63
C PRO A 71 -2.39 -0.24 1.48
N SER A 72 -3.06 -0.54 2.57
CA SER A 72 -4.51 -0.58 2.69
C SER A 72 -5.07 0.76 3.18
N THR A 73 -6.38 0.89 3.27
CA THR A 73 -7.00 2.14 3.75
C THR A 73 -6.55 2.50 5.17
N LEU A 74 -6.46 1.53 6.09
CA LEU A 74 -5.95 1.78 7.44
C LEU A 74 -4.49 2.21 7.46
N ASP A 75 -3.66 1.69 6.56
CA ASP A 75 -2.27 2.14 6.46
C ASP A 75 -2.20 3.60 6.02
N PHE A 76 -3.04 4.01 5.05
CA PHE A 76 -3.13 5.41 4.64
C PHE A 76 -3.66 6.32 5.77
N VAL A 77 -4.66 5.88 6.52
CA VAL A 77 -5.14 6.61 7.71
C VAL A 77 -3.99 6.84 8.69
N GLN A 78 -3.23 5.79 9.03
CA GLN A 78 -2.09 5.88 9.94
C GLN A 78 -0.94 6.76 9.42
N MET A 79 -0.79 6.86 8.11
CA MET A 79 0.27 7.68 7.47
C MET A 79 -0.08 9.16 7.40
N PHE A 80 -1.37 9.51 7.25
CA PHE A 80 -1.79 10.87 6.92
C PHE A 80 -2.59 11.56 8.04
N CYS A 81 -3.24 10.81 8.94
CA CYS A 81 -4.01 11.37 10.02
C CYS A 81 -3.19 11.50 11.30
N ASP A 82 -3.19 12.69 11.89
CA ASP A 82 -2.62 12.94 13.21
C ASP A 82 -3.46 12.28 14.30
N ASP A 83 -4.80 12.40 14.19
CA ASP A 83 -5.79 11.77 15.04
C ASP A 83 -6.77 10.96 14.19
N TRP A 84 -7.27 9.85 14.74
CA TRP A 84 -8.22 9.02 14.03
C TRP A 84 -9.25 8.39 14.98
N ILE A 85 -10.52 8.57 14.66
CA ILE A 85 -11.65 7.92 15.35
C ILE A 85 -12.46 7.15 14.31
N GLU A 86 -12.42 5.81 14.35
CA GLU A 86 -13.23 4.97 13.47
C GLU A 86 -14.70 5.01 13.92
N LEU A 87 -15.61 5.21 12.97
CA LEU A 87 -17.03 5.25 13.17
C LEU A 87 -17.69 3.99 12.62
N HIS A 88 -18.34 3.24 13.50
CA HIS A 88 -18.94 1.95 13.19
C HIS A 88 -20.45 2.02 12.93
N GLY A 89 -20.95 0.99 12.22
CA GLY A 89 -22.37 0.71 12.03
C GLY A 89 -23.07 1.59 11.00
N ASP A 90 -24.13 1.01 10.44
CA ASP A 90 -25.00 1.65 9.45
C ASP A 90 -26.28 2.28 10.05
N ARG A 91 -26.42 2.26 11.39
CA ARG A 91 -27.62 2.67 12.15
C ARG A 91 -28.87 1.82 11.81
N ASN A 92 -28.67 0.66 11.18
CA ASN A 92 -29.74 -0.28 10.85
C ASN A 92 -29.37 -1.72 11.27
N GLY A 93 -28.59 -1.86 12.34
CA GLY A 93 -28.22 -3.14 12.94
C GLY A 93 -27.07 -3.89 12.25
N SER A 94 -26.33 -3.25 11.34
CA SER A 94 -25.20 -3.87 10.65
C SER A 94 -23.94 -3.02 10.73
N ASP A 95 -22.78 -3.68 10.90
CA ASP A 95 -21.48 -3.07 10.69
C ASP A 95 -20.68 -3.91 9.71
N ASP A 96 -20.28 -3.32 8.59
CA ASP A 96 -19.52 -3.99 7.55
C ASP A 96 -18.03 -3.72 7.71
N MET A 97 -17.29 -4.77 8.06
CA MET A 97 -15.85 -4.72 8.25
C MET A 97 -15.04 -4.55 6.94
N ALA A 98 -15.71 -4.76 5.78
CA ALA A 98 -15.09 -4.53 4.47
C ALA A 98 -14.98 -3.04 4.12
N LEU A 99 -15.76 -2.19 4.79
CA LEU A 99 -15.70 -0.74 4.65
C LEU A 99 -15.38 -0.11 6.01
N ILE A 100 -14.31 0.63 6.05
CA ILE A 100 -13.95 1.45 7.21
C ILE A 100 -14.21 2.91 6.91
N GLY A 101 -14.48 3.66 7.96
CA GLY A 101 -14.65 5.11 7.85
C GLY A 101 -14.61 5.76 9.20
N GLY A 102 -14.20 7.01 9.23
CA GLY A 102 -14.05 7.75 10.46
C GLY A 102 -13.59 9.18 10.24
N ILE A 103 -13.43 9.88 11.34
CA ILE A 103 -12.98 11.27 11.39
C ILE A 103 -11.52 11.28 11.83
N GLY A 104 -10.72 12.08 11.17
CA GLY A 104 -9.34 12.35 11.53
C GLY A 104 -8.95 13.78 11.23
N SER A 105 -7.71 14.14 11.52
CA SER A 105 -7.14 15.42 11.12
C SER A 105 -5.94 15.23 10.20
N ILE A 106 -5.84 16.06 9.17
CA ILE A 106 -4.68 16.17 8.28
C ILE A 106 -4.25 17.64 8.25
N ASN A 107 -3.05 17.93 8.72
CA ASN A 107 -2.55 19.30 8.83
C ASN A 107 -3.53 20.22 9.58
N ASN A 108 -4.03 19.78 10.71
CA ASN A 108 -5.04 20.46 11.56
C ASN A 108 -6.40 20.73 10.87
N ARG A 109 -6.71 20.05 9.79
CA ARG A 109 -8.01 20.11 9.13
C ARG A 109 -8.79 18.84 9.39
N PRO A 110 -10.02 18.90 9.92
CA PRO A 110 -10.85 17.74 10.10
C PRO A 110 -11.24 17.16 8.74
N VAL A 111 -11.12 15.84 8.61
CA VAL A 111 -11.45 15.11 7.39
C VAL A 111 -12.25 13.85 7.73
N MET A 112 -13.21 13.51 6.87
CA MET A 112 -13.85 12.21 6.86
C MET A 112 -13.13 11.31 5.86
N MET A 113 -12.52 10.22 6.33
CA MET A 113 -11.90 9.21 5.46
C MET A 113 -12.78 7.97 5.37
N LEU A 114 -12.93 7.46 4.16
CA LEU A 114 -13.70 6.26 3.85
C LEU A 114 -12.90 5.38 2.89
N GLY A 115 -12.94 4.07 3.08
CA GLY A 115 -12.31 3.18 2.13
C GLY A 115 -12.60 1.71 2.36
N HIS A 116 -12.41 0.93 1.30
CA HIS A 116 -12.45 -0.51 1.39
C HIS A 116 -11.20 -1.04 2.09
N GLN A 117 -11.40 -1.96 3.03
CA GLN A 117 -10.34 -2.59 3.77
C GLN A 117 -10.29 -4.09 3.47
N LYS A 118 -9.16 -4.55 2.96
CA LYS A 118 -8.84 -5.98 2.84
C LYS A 118 -8.07 -6.45 4.05
N GLY A 119 -8.15 -7.75 4.33
CA GLY A 119 -7.29 -8.39 5.30
C GLY A 119 -5.87 -8.58 4.77
N ARG A 120 -4.92 -8.74 5.69
CA ARG A 120 -3.52 -9.04 5.40
C ARG A 120 -3.25 -10.54 5.32
N ASP A 121 -4.11 -11.34 5.93
CA ASP A 121 -4.08 -12.80 5.88
C ASP A 121 -5.44 -13.38 5.48
N THR A 122 -5.53 -14.69 5.35
CA THR A 122 -6.75 -15.38 4.95
C THR A 122 -7.89 -15.19 5.96
N LYS A 123 -7.58 -15.24 7.26
CA LYS A 123 -8.57 -15.13 8.34
C LYS A 123 -9.19 -13.73 8.33
N GLU A 124 -8.35 -12.71 8.27
CA GLU A 124 -8.81 -11.32 8.20
C GLU A 124 -9.57 -11.03 6.89
N ASN A 125 -9.13 -11.61 5.77
CA ASN A 125 -9.84 -11.48 4.49
C ASN A 125 -11.26 -12.07 4.55
N VAL A 126 -11.47 -13.19 5.23
CA VAL A 126 -12.81 -13.76 5.44
C VAL A 126 -13.68 -12.81 6.27
N VAL A 127 -13.17 -12.28 7.38
CA VAL A 127 -13.89 -11.31 8.24
C VAL A 127 -14.27 -10.06 7.46
N ARG A 128 -13.37 -9.54 6.64
CA ARG A 128 -13.57 -8.34 5.81
C ARG A 128 -14.20 -8.64 4.45
N ASN A 129 -14.79 -9.83 4.27
CA ASN A 129 -15.41 -10.26 3.01
C ASN A 129 -14.53 -9.92 1.78
N PHE A 130 -13.19 -10.13 1.89
CA PHE A 130 -12.21 -9.82 0.84
C PHE A 130 -12.23 -8.35 0.36
N GLY A 131 -12.67 -7.42 1.19
CA GLY A 131 -12.84 -6.00 0.86
C GLY A 131 -14.07 -5.71 0.00
N MET A 132 -14.98 -6.67 -0.14
CA MET A 132 -16.23 -6.50 -0.88
C MET A 132 -17.34 -6.04 0.09
N ALA A 133 -17.74 -4.77 -0.04
CA ALA A 133 -18.78 -4.21 0.83
C ALA A 133 -20.13 -4.88 0.61
N LYS A 134 -20.84 -5.14 1.70
CA LYS A 134 -22.23 -5.56 1.76
C LYS A 134 -23.18 -4.34 1.76
N PRO A 135 -24.51 -4.51 1.63
CA PRO A 135 -25.46 -3.38 1.72
C PRO A 135 -25.31 -2.52 2.96
N GLY A 136 -24.94 -3.10 4.12
CA GLY A 136 -24.62 -2.36 5.36
C GLY A 136 -23.42 -1.42 5.20
N GLY A 137 -22.40 -1.82 4.44
CA GLY A 137 -21.26 -0.99 4.13
C GLY A 137 -21.63 0.24 3.30
N TYR A 138 -22.46 0.08 2.29
CA TYR A 138 -22.96 1.21 1.51
C TYR A 138 -23.77 2.21 2.34
N ARG A 139 -24.65 1.71 3.24
CA ARG A 139 -25.39 2.60 4.16
C ARG A 139 -24.47 3.29 5.14
N LYS A 140 -23.47 2.58 5.69
CA LYS A 140 -22.41 3.17 6.54
C LYS A 140 -21.68 4.29 5.79
N ALA A 141 -21.25 4.04 4.56
CA ALA A 141 -20.58 5.05 3.73
C ALA A 141 -21.46 6.29 3.52
N LEU A 142 -22.72 6.09 3.10
CA LEU A 142 -23.67 7.18 2.88
C LEU A 142 -23.88 8.01 4.16
N ARG A 143 -24.08 7.35 5.29
CA ARG A 143 -24.20 8.03 6.60
C ARG A 143 -23.00 8.90 6.92
N LEU A 144 -21.79 8.37 6.73
CA LEU A 144 -20.56 9.09 7.01
C LEU A 144 -20.34 10.28 6.06
N MET A 145 -20.65 10.12 4.77
CA MET A 145 -20.61 11.23 3.80
C MET A 145 -21.60 12.33 4.16
N GLN A 146 -22.82 11.98 4.59
CA GLN A 146 -23.83 12.94 5.03
C GLN A 146 -23.38 13.66 6.33
N HIS A 147 -22.65 12.98 7.21
CA HIS A 147 -22.13 13.57 8.43
C HIS A 147 -20.95 14.52 8.17
N ALA A 148 -20.23 14.32 7.08
CA ALA A 148 -19.10 15.16 6.69
C ALA A 148 -19.51 16.46 6.00
N ASN A 149 -20.75 16.56 5.50
CA ASN A 149 -21.31 17.72 4.80
C ASN A 149 -21.92 18.70 5.78
#